data_aa9a65189adedcb80995d108b54f6979
#
_entry.id   aa9a65189adedcb80995d108b54f6979
#
_cell.length_a   1.000
_cell.length_b   1.000
_cell.length_c   1.000
_cell.angle_alpha   90.00
_cell.angle_beta   90.00
_cell.angle_gamma   90.00
#
_symmetry.space_group_name_H-M   'P 1'
#
loop_
_entity.id
_entity.type
_entity.pdbx_description
1 polymer ?
#
loop_
_entity_poly.entity_id
_entity_poly.type
_entity_poly.pdbx_seq_one_letter_code
_entity_poly.pdbx_strand_id
1 'polypeptide(L)'
;MEIKDIVLYIAAAIVVMTGVALVALSGHRGTRLAVNAPGISEQSEARVAAGSRAADFKLETLDGTTVSLESLRGKVVFLNVWATWCGPCREEMPSMQTLYDDFKGNKDFVMLAASQDTSGRSVVASYVKKNGYHFTILLDPENKISETYDVSGVPETFIIDRKGQIVAHHMGGFDWSRPDVKDALQQLLDSKQG
;
A
#
# COMPACT_ATOMS: atom_id res chain seq x y z
N MET A 1 -27.29 -48.78 16.77
CA MET A 1 -27.85 -47.44 16.64
C MET A 1 -29.20 -47.61 15.92
N GLU A 2 -30.28 -47.42 16.65
CA GLU A 2 -31.61 -47.66 16.11
C GLU A 2 -32.03 -46.49 15.15
N ILE A 3 -32.90 -46.82 14.17
CA ILE A 3 -33.41 -45.84 13.18
C ILE A 3 -34.00 -44.60 13.87
N LYS A 4 -34.54 -44.74 15.08
CA LYS A 4 -35.07 -43.65 15.91
C LYS A 4 -34.01 -42.60 16.30
N ASP A 5 -32.77 -43.05 16.57
CA ASP A 5 -31.67 -42.18 16.97
C ASP A 5 -31.20 -41.35 15.77
N ILE A 6 -31.22 -41.92 14.57
CA ILE A 6 -30.85 -41.24 13.32
C ILE A 6 -31.86 -40.15 12.97
N VAL A 7 -33.16 -40.44 13.14
CA VAL A 7 -34.22 -39.45 12.88
C VAL A 7 -34.16 -38.30 13.87
N LEU A 8 -33.83 -38.58 15.15
CA LEU A 8 -33.67 -37.53 16.16
C LEU A 8 -32.48 -36.62 15.88
N TYR A 9 -31.34 -37.19 15.39
CA TYR A 9 -30.15 -36.42 15.00
C TYR A 9 -30.38 -35.51 13.77
N ILE A 10 -31.12 -36.01 12.77
CA ILE A 10 -31.48 -35.27 11.58
C ILE A 10 -32.43 -34.11 11.94
N ALA A 11 -33.41 -34.36 12.80
CA ALA A 11 -34.33 -33.31 13.28
C ALA A 11 -33.61 -32.22 14.07
N ALA A 12 -32.66 -32.59 14.95
CA ALA A 12 -31.86 -31.61 15.69
C ALA A 12 -30.94 -30.78 14.76
N ALA A 13 -30.35 -31.39 13.74
CA ALA A 13 -29.51 -30.69 12.76
C ALA A 13 -30.32 -29.68 11.92
N ILE A 14 -31.56 -30.00 11.56
CA ILE A 14 -32.43 -29.08 10.80
C ILE A 14 -32.83 -27.87 11.66
N VAL A 15 -33.10 -28.06 12.95
CA VAL A 15 -33.45 -26.97 13.87
C VAL A 15 -32.26 -26.02 14.06
N VAL A 16 -31.02 -26.53 14.16
CA VAL A 16 -29.81 -25.71 14.26
C VAL A 16 -29.57 -24.93 12.98
N MET A 17 -29.74 -25.55 11.79
CA MET A 17 -29.55 -24.89 10.50
C MET A 17 -30.59 -23.84 10.22
N THR A 18 -31.87 -24.06 10.59
CA THR A 18 -32.93 -23.03 10.43
C THR A 18 -32.77 -21.88 11.43
N GLY A 19 -32.29 -22.16 12.65
CA GLY A 19 -32.01 -21.12 13.64
C GLY A 19 -30.86 -20.18 13.21
N VAL A 20 -29.80 -20.72 12.62
CA VAL A 20 -28.68 -19.93 12.09
C VAL A 20 -29.11 -19.11 10.86
N ALA A 21 -29.96 -19.67 9.99
CA ALA A 21 -30.49 -18.93 8.83
C ALA A 21 -31.42 -17.77 9.23
N LEU A 22 -32.20 -17.91 10.31
CA LEU A 22 -33.08 -16.82 10.79
C LEU A 22 -32.29 -15.68 11.45
N VAL A 23 -31.14 -15.98 12.09
CA VAL A 23 -30.26 -14.94 12.67
C VAL A 23 -29.52 -14.18 11.57
N ALA A 24 -29.21 -14.82 10.44
CA ALA A 24 -28.57 -14.16 9.29
C ALA A 24 -29.53 -13.24 8.51
N LEU A 25 -30.86 -13.45 8.61
CA LEU A 25 -31.87 -12.62 7.95
C LEU A 25 -32.44 -11.51 8.83
N SER A 26 -32.28 -11.59 10.15
CA SER A 26 -32.55 -10.44 11.03
C SER A 26 -31.36 -9.50 10.96
N GLY A 27 -31.42 -8.59 9.98
CA GLY A 27 -30.44 -7.52 9.81
C GLY A 27 -30.22 -6.81 11.14
N HIS A 28 -29.09 -7.11 11.77
CA HIS A 28 -28.54 -6.26 12.80
C HIS A 28 -28.28 -4.90 12.15
N ARG A 29 -29.22 -4.00 12.25
CA ARG A 29 -28.93 -2.58 12.31
C ARG A 29 -28.06 -2.40 13.57
N GLY A 30 -26.80 -2.74 13.45
CA GLY A 30 -25.80 -2.31 14.39
C GLY A 30 -25.82 -0.80 14.37
N THR A 31 -26.40 -0.22 15.42
CA THR A 31 -26.21 1.18 15.79
C THR A 31 -24.70 1.33 15.93
N ARG A 32 -24.05 1.82 14.89
CA ARG A 32 -22.66 2.30 14.97
C ARG A 32 -22.71 3.44 15.98
N LEU A 33 -22.27 3.17 17.18
CA LEU A 33 -21.89 4.23 18.09
C LEU A 33 -20.79 4.99 17.36
N ALA A 34 -21.16 6.11 16.76
CA ALA A 34 -20.22 7.08 16.24
C ALA A 34 -19.44 7.60 17.44
N VAL A 35 -18.29 7.00 17.69
CA VAL A 35 -17.27 7.61 18.53
C VAL A 35 -16.75 8.76 17.68
N ASN A 36 -17.30 9.95 17.89
CA ASN A 36 -16.75 11.19 17.35
C ASN A 36 -15.39 11.40 18.02
N ALA A 37 -14.34 10.80 17.46
CA ALA A 37 -12.98 11.24 17.68
C ALA A 37 -12.80 12.53 16.86
N PRO A 38 -12.51 13.67 17.45
CA PRO A 38 -12.31 14.89 16.69
C PRO A 38 -11.01 14.77 15.90
N GLY A 39 -11.08 14.74 14.58
CA GLY A 39 -9.94 15.05 13.73
C GLY A 39 -9.59 14.12 12.57
N ILE A 40 -10.28 13.01 12.35
CA ILE A 40 -10.06 12.20 11.14
C ILE A 40 -11.28 12.40 10.23
N SER A 41 -11.11 13.17 9.14
CA SER A 41 -12.18 13.36 8.18
C SER A 41 -12.37 12.06 7.38
N GLU A 42 -13.62 11.59 7.22
CA GLU A 42 -13.96 10.47 6.32
C GLU A 42 -13.40 10.63 4.89
N GLN A 43 -13.02 11.86 4.53
CA GLN A 43 -12.40 12.19 3.24
C GLN A 43 -10.93 11.80 3.16
N SER A 44 -10.17 11.73 4.28
CA SER A 44 -8.78 11.30 4.26
C SER A 44 -8.65 9.79 4.12
N GLU A 45 -9.48 9.02 4.83
CA GLU A 45 -9.52 7.55 4.68
C GLU A 45 -9.93 7.12 3.26
N ALA A 46 -10.80 7.88 2.60
CA ALA A 46 -11.22 7.60 1.23
C ALA A 46 -10.12 7.87 0.19
N ARG A 47 -9.13 8.73 0.49
CA ARG A 47 -8.07 9.09 -0.47
C ARG A 47 -7.02 8.00 -0.66
N VAL A 48 -6.77 7.19 0.37
CA VAL A 48 -5.72 6.17 0.39
C VAL A 48 -6.26 4.74 0.45
N ALA A 49 -7.59 4.58 0.45
CA ALA A 49 -8.22 3.27 0.40
C ALA A 49 -7.86 2.53 -0.90
N ALA A 50 -7.66 1.22 -0.81
CA ALA A 50 -7.49 0.39 -2.01
C ALA A 50 -8.66 0.59 -2.98
N GLY A 51 -8.36 0.86 -4.26
CA GLY A 51 -9.34 1.22 -5.30
C GLY A 51 -9.57 2.72 -5.45
N SER A 52 -9.05 3.59 -4.56
CA SER A 52 -9.10 5.03 -4.75
C SER A 52 -8.10 5.50 -5.80
N ARG A 53 -8.41 6.62 -6.46
CA ARG A 53 -7.48 7.25 -7.40
C ARG A 53 -6.33 7.90 -6.62
N ALA A 54 -5.10 7.54 -6.95
CA ALA A 54 -3.92 8.18 -6.41
C ALA A 54 -3.87 9.66 -6.84
N ALA A 55 -3.70 10.54 -5.88
CA ALA A 55 -3.57 11.97 -6.13
C ALA A 55 -2.24 12.28 -6.84
N ASP A 56 -2.22 13.28 -7.71
CA ASP A 56 -0.99 13.66 -8.39
C ASP A 56 -0.04 14.39 -7.44
N PHE A 57 1.25 14.21 -7.70
CA PHE A 57 2.34 14.96 -7.07
C PHE A 57 3.36 15.34 -8.13
N LYS A 58 4.18 16.35 -7.81
CA LYS A 58 5.28 16.77 -8.65
C LYS A 58 6.48 17.11 -7.77
N LEU A 59 7.53 16.29 -7.85
CA LEU A 59 8.73 16.39 -7.03
C LEU A 59 10.00 16.27 -7.86
N GLU A 60 11.09 16.80 -7.31
CA GLU A 60 12.42 16.72 -7.91
C GLU A 60 13.13 15.46 -7.46
N THR A 61 13.87 14.82 -8.35
CA THR A 61 14.73 13.67 -8.07
C THR A 61 16.12 14.13 -7.59
N LEU A 62 16.95 13.18 -7.13
CA LEU A 62 18.33 13.46 -6.75
C LEU A 62 19.18 13.99 -7.90
N ASP A 63 18.89 13.63 -9.15
CA ASP A 63 19.60 14.10 -10.34
C ASP A 63 19.10 15.45 -10.89
N GLY A 64 18.06 16.02 -10.27
CA GLY A 64 17.50 17.33 -10.64
C GLY A 64 16.38 17.26 -11.66
N THR A 65 15.98 16.07 -12.12
CA THR A 65 14.80 15.94 -12.98
C THR A 65 13.52 16.06 -12.15
N THR A 66 12.42 16.42 -12.81
CA THR A 66 11.11 16.48 -12.14
C THR A 66 10.25 15.29 -12.55
N VAL A 67 9.64 14.62 -11.58
CA VAL A 67 8.71 13.52 -11.79
C VAL A 67 7.34 13.90 -11.22
N SER A 68 6.28 13.64 -11.99
CA SER A 68 4.89 13.68 -11.52
C SER A 68 4.25 12.30 -11.68
N LEU A 69 3.27 11.98 -10.82
CA LEU A 69 2.54 10.73 -10.96
C LEU A 69 1.76 10.68 -12.29
N GLU A 70 1.26 11.83 -12.74
CA GLU A 70 0.57 11.92 -14.03
C GLU A 70 1.45 11.47 -15.20
N SER A 71 2.75 11.81 -15.18
CA SER A 71 3.72 11.40 -16.21
C SER A 71 3.99 9.90 -16.25
N LEU A 72 3.55 9.16 -15.23
CA LEU A 72 3.73 7.73 -15.07
C LEU A 72 2.47 6.90 -15.39
N ARG A 73 1.45 7.52 -15.96
CA ARG A 73 0.25 6.79 -16.40
C ARG A 73 0.61 5.65 -17.37
N GLY A 74 -0.08 4.53 -17.21
CA GLY A 74 0.23 3.30 -17.94
C GLY A 74 1.34 2.44 -17.31
N LYS A 75 1.95 2.91 -16.22
CA LYS A 75 2.96 2.16 -15.46
C LYS A 75 2.42 1.74 -14.10
N VAL A 76 2.96 0.65 -13.58
CA VAL A 76 2.81 0.26 -12.17
C VAL A 76 3.85 1.01 -11.36
N VAL A 77 3.40 1.75 -10.36
CA VAL A 77 4.26 2.59 -9.53
C VAL A 77 4.30 2.05 -8.11
N PHE A 78 5.51 1.76 -7.63
CA PHE A 78 5.82 1.52 -6.23
C PHE A 78 6.27 2.86 -5.63
N LEU A 79 5.45 3.47 -4.78
CA LEU A 79 5.72 4.74 -4.11
C LEU A 79 5.95 4.48 -2.62
N ASN A 80 7.17 4.69 -2.16
CA ASN A 80 7.54 4.58 -0.75
C ASN A 80 7.86 5.97 -0.19
N VAL A 81 7.44 6.25 1.04
CA VAL A 81 7.74 7.48 1.79
C VAL A 81 8.68 7.12 2.94
N TRP A 82 9.81 7.80 3.04
CA TRP A 82 10.88 7.44 3.95
C TRP A 82 11.75 8.62 4.39
N ALA A 83 12.71 8.38 5.29
CA ALA A 83 13.75 9.35 5.64
C ALA A 83 15.03 8.64 6.11
N THR A 84 16.19 9.31 5.98
CA THR A 84 17.49 8.77 6.39
C THR A 84 17.59 8.56 7.90
N TRP A 85 16.88 9.31 8.70
CA TRP A 85 16.83 9.21 10.17
C TRP A 85 15.85 8.13 10.67
N CYS A 86 15.00 7.59 9.81
CA CYS A 86 13.98 6.59 10.17
C CYS A 86 14.61 5.19 10.26
N GLY A 87 14.58 4.58 11.44
CA GLY A 87 15.12 3.24 11.69
C GLY A 87 14.49 2.15 10.82
N PRO A 88 13.15 1.93 10.91
CA PRO A 88 12.45 0.93 10.10
C PRO A 88 12.60 1.14 8.58
N CYS A 89 12.69 2.42 8.12
CA CYS A 89 12.92 2.71 6.71
C CYS A 89 14.28 2.15 6.24
N ARG A 90 15.32 2.34 7.07
CA ARG A 90 16.67 1.83 6.76
C ARG A 90 16.73 0.30 6.73
N GLU A 91 15.89 -0.36 7.53
CA GLU A 91 15.81 -1.82 7.59
C GLU A 91 15.12 -2.41 6.36
N GLU A 92 14.12 -1.74 5.78
CA GLU A 92 13.40 -2.25 4.60
C GLU A 92 14.12 -1.96 3.26
N MET A 93 14.92 -0.87 3.16
CA MET A 93 15.52 -0.42 1.90
C MET A 93 16.39 -1.47 1.18
N PRO A 94 17.14 -2.37 1.87
CA PRO A 94 17.83 -3.47 1.18
C PRO A 94 16.89 -4.42 0.45
N SER A 95 15.71 -4.72 1.02
CA SER A 95 14.70 -5.55 0.38
C SER A 95 14.02 -4.84 -0.80
N MET A 96 13.83 -3.51 -0.69
CA MET A 96 13.39 -2.67 -1.81
C MET A 96 14.40 -2.71 -2.96
N GLN A 97 15.71 -2.63 -2.67
CA GLN A 97 16.74 -2.74 -3.71
C GLN A 97 16.69 -4.10 -4.40
N THR A 98 16.50 -5.18 -3.65
CA THR A 98 16.32 -6.52 -4.24
C THR A 98 15.11 -6.58 -5.16
N LEU A 99 13.96 -6.05 -4.71
CA LEU A 99 12.75 -5.96 -5.54
C LEU A 99 12.99 -5.11 -6.80
N TYR A 100 13.64 -3.96 -6.64
CA TYR A 100 13.99 -3.09 -7.77
C TYR A 100 14.88 -3.80 -8.79
N ASP A 101 15.89 -4.55 -8.35
CA ASP A 101 16.79 -5.27 -9.24
C ASP A 101 16.09 -6.35 -10.06
N ASP A 102 15.06 -7.00 -9.50
CA ASP A 102 14.25 -8.00 -10.20
C ASP A 102 13.37 -7.36 -11.29
N PHE A 103 12.89 -6.13 -11.08
CA PHE A 103 11.92 -5.49 -11.98
C PHE A 103 12.44 -4.29 -12.78
N LYS A 104 13.66 -3.79 -12.54
CA LYS A 104 14.24 -2.60 -13.22
C LYS A 104 14.31 -2.71 -14.75
N GLY A 105 14.32 -3.92 -15.28
CA GLY A 105 14.28 -4.19 -16.73
C GLY A 105 12.89 -4.06 -17.35
N ASN A 106 11.84 -4.01 -16.54
CA ASN A 106 10.47 -3.87 -17.00
C ASN A 106 10.14 -2.37 -17.18
N LYS A 107 9.94 -1.94 -18.42
CA LYS A 107 9.62 -0.53 -18.77
C LYS A 107 8.31 -0.02 -18.16
N ASP A 108 7.44 -0.93 -17.74
CA ASP A 108 6.12 -0.62 -17.19
C ASP A 108 6.14 -0.59 -15.64
N PHE A 109 7.30 -0.80 -15.02
CA PHE A 109 7.51 -0.68 -13.58
C PHE A 109 8.32 0.55 -13.23
N VAL A 110 7.92 1.27 -12.19
CA VAL A 110 8.66 2.41 -11.62
C VAL A 110 8.66 2.31 -10.11
N MET A 111 9.86 2.37 -9.50
CA MET A 111 10.01 2.48 -8.05
C MET A 111 10.47 3.88 -7.69
N LEU A 112 9.70 4.55 -6.84
CA LEU A 112 9.94 5.89 -6.32
C LEU A 112 10.05 5.83 -4.80
N ALA A 113 11.10 6.41 -4.23
CA ALA A 113 11.26 6.57 -2.80
C ALA A 113 11.35 8.06 -2.44
N ALA A 114 10.29 8.62 -1.88
CA ALA A 114 10.18 10.02 -1.52
C ALA A 114 10.78 10.26 -0.13
N SER A 115 11.88 11.00 -0.09
CA SER A 115 12.59 11.35 1.14
C SER A 115 12.02 12.61 1.77
N GLN A 116 11.64 12.50 3.05
CA GLN A 116 11.19 13.62 3.88
C GLN A 116 12.34 14.33 4.63
N ASP A 117 13.59 14.07 4.23
CA ASP A 117 14.73 14.70 4.88
C ASP A 117 14.75 16.21 4.64
N THR A 118 14.63 16.99 5.70
CA THR A 118 14.78 18.45 5.69
C THR A 118 16.25 18.89 5.68
N SER A 119 17.18 17.96 5.94
CA SER A 119 18.64 18.22 5.94
C SER A 119 19.23 18.42 4.54
N GLY A 120 18.41 18.29 3.51
CA GLY A 120 18.76 18.62 2.14
C GLY A 120 19.31 17.46 1.31
N ARG A 121 19.41 17.73 0.00
CA ARG A 121 19.82 16.78 -1.06
C ARG A 121 21.12 16.02 -0.74
N SER A 122 22.13 16.71 -0.20
CA SER A 122 23.45 16.12 0.02
C SER A 122 23.44 14.98 1.03
N VAL A 123 22.61 15.07 2.08
CA VAL A 123 22.46 14.02 3.10
C VAL A 123 21.83 12.79 2.47
N VAL A 124 20.72 12.95 1.74
CA VAL A 124 20.01 11.89 1.05
C VAL A 124 20.92 11.22 0.01
N ALA A 125 21.60 12.01 -0.84
CA ALA A 125 22.51 11.52 -1.87
C ALA A 125 23.66 10.70 -1.28
N SER A 126 24.26 11.17 -0.18
CA SER A 126 25.36 10.47 0.50
C SER A 126 24.88 9.14 1.08
N TYR A 127 23.69 9.11 1.67
CA TYR A 127 23.09 7.89 2.22
C TYR A 127 22.80 6.86 1.12
N VAL A 128 22.13 7.27 0.04
CA VAL A 128 21.79 6.43 -1.11
C VAL A 128 23.04 5.85 -1.76
N LYS A 129 24.05 6.69 -2.02
CA LYS A 129 25.32 6.26 -2.61
C LYS A 129 26.08 5.27 -1.72
N LYS A 130 26.16 5.54 -0.41
CA LYS A 130 26.85 4.69 0.56
C LYS A 130 26.26 3.28 0.62
N ASN A 131 24.94 3.18 0.48
CA ASN A 131 24.22 1.90 0.60
C ASN A 131 23.97 1.21 -0.76
N GLY A 132 24.34 1.84 -1.89
CA GLY A 132 24.20 1.26 -3.22
C GLY A 132 22.76 1.13 -3.69
N TYR A 133 21.88 2.08 -3.35
CA TYR A 133 20.51 2.09 -3.82
C TYR A 133 20.43 2.76 -5.20
N HIS A 134 19.67 2.15 -6.12
CA HIS A 134 19.60 2.55 -7.52
C HIS A 134 18.19 2.92 -8.01
N PHE A 135 17.16 2.71 -7.20
CA PHE A 135 15.81 3.16 -7.50
C PHE A 135 15.70 4.69 -7.41
N THR A 136 14.67 5.25 -8.03
CA THR A 136 14.51 6.70 -8.10
C THR A 136 14.19 7.30 -6.73
N ILE A 137 14.99 8.25 -6.29
CA ILE A 137 14.76 9.01 -5.06
C ILE A 137 14.13 10.36 -5.43
N LEU A 138 12.99 10.65 -4.82
CA LEU A 138 12.34 11.95 -4.84
C LEU A 138 12.72 12.74 -3.58
N LEU A 139 12.84 14.04 -3.70
CA LEU A 139 13.06 14.97 -2.58
C LEU A 139 11.75 15.62 -2.19
N ASP A 140 11.29 15.36 -0.98
CA ASP A 140 10.03 15.87 -0.42
C ASP A 140 10.23 16.51 0.97
N PRO A 141 11.11 17.51 1.11
CA PRO A 141 11.38 18.14 2.41
C PRO A 141 10.19 18.90 2.99
N GLU A 142 9.18 19.17 2.17
CA GLU A 142 7.95 19.85 2.56
C GLU A 142 6.82 18.87 2.91
N ASN A 143 7.08 17.54 2.88
CA ASN A 143 6.12 16.48 3.18
C ASN A 143 4.84 16.50 2.32
N LYS A 144 4.93 16.96 1.06
CA LYS A 144 3.79 17.07 0.13
C LYS A 144 3.08 15.73 -0.10
N ILE A 145 3.86 14.63 -0.23
CA ILE A 145 3.26 13.31 -0.37
C ILE A 145 2.52 12.92 0.91
N SER A 146 3.10 13.18 2.09
CA SER A 146 2.43 12.87 3.35
C SER A 146 1.12 13.63 3.53
N GLU A 147 1.09 14.90 3.19
CA GLU A 147 -0.14 15.69 3.23
C GLU A 147 -1.17 15.21 2.20
N THR A 148 -0.71 14.82 1.00
CA THR A 148 -1.57 14.41 -0.09
C THR A 148 -2.16 13.01 0.10
N TYR A 149 -1.35 12.09 0.65
CA TYR A 149 -1.68 10.67 0.84
C TYR A 149 -2.03 10.32 2.28
N ASP A 150 -2.16 11.32 3.17
CA ASP A 150 -2.48 11.14 4.59
C ASP A 150 -1.51 10.17 5.30
N VAL A 151 -0.21 10.29 4.99
CA VAL A 151 0.84 9.45 5.58
C VAL A 151 0.96 9.78 7.07
N SER A 152 0.68 8.81 7.91
CA SER A 152 0.69 8.96 9.38
C SER A 152 2.07 8.81 9.99
N GLY A 153 3.00 8.20 9.26
CA GLY A 153 4.37 7.98 9.69
C GLY A 153 5.20 7.25 8.63
N VAL A 154 6.51 7.26 8.78
CA VAL A 154 7.42 6.59 7.83
C VAL A 154 8.00 5.31 8.43
N PRO A 155 8.22 4.25 7.60
CA PRO A 155 7.93 4.18 6.18
C PRO A 155 6.45 3.88 5.88
N GLU A 156 5.99 4.34 4.72
CA GLU A 156 4.67 4.01 4.21
C GLU A 156 4.76 3.81 2.69
N THR A 157 4.12 2.75 2.17
CA THR A 157 4.25 2.35 0.76
C THR A 157 2.90 2.19 0.10
N PHE A 158 2.78 2.72 -1.10
CA PHE A 158 1.61 2.63 -1.97
C PHE A 158 1.99 1.93 -3.28
N ILE A 159 1.20 0.93 -3.69
CA ILE A 159 1.28 0.35 -5.03
C ILE A 159 0.15 0.93 -5.86
N ILE A 160 0.50 1.54 -6.97
CA ILE A 160 -0.41 2.24 -7.85
C ILE A 160 -0.42 1.53 -9.21
N ASP A 161 -1.59 1.19 -9.70
CA ASP A 161 -1.76 0.51 -10.98
C ASP A 161 -1.61 1.44 -12.19
N ARG A 162 -1.67 0.87 -13.40
CA ARG A 162 -1.56 1.61 -14.68
C ARG A 162 -2.63 2.69 -14.87
N LYS A 163 -3.81 2.53 -14.24
CA LYS A 163 -4.91 3.51 -14.26
C LYS A 163 -4.71 4.62 -13.24
N GLY A 164 -3.70 4.48 -12.38
CA GLY A 164 -3.42 5.40 -11.28
C GLY A 164 -4.34 5.18 -10.09
N GLN A 165 -4.77 3.95 -9.86
CA GLN A 165 -5.51 3.55 -8.66
C GLN A 165 -4.57 2.92 -7.64
N ILE A 166 -4.74 3.23 -6.38
CA ILE A 166 -4.02 2.58 -5.27
C ILE A 166 -4.59 1.18 -5.14
N VAL A 167 -3.77 0.16 -5.38
CA VAL A 167 -4.17 -1.25 -5.30
C VAL A 167 -3.65 -1.95 -4.06
N ALA A 168 -2.62 -1.39 -3.43
CA ALA A 168 -2.12 -1.84 -2.13
C ALA A 168 -1.52 -0.65 -1.35
N HIS A 169 -1.61 -0.73 -0.03
CA HIS A 169 -1.09 0.25 0.91
C HIS A 169 -0.52 -0.50 2.11
N HIS A 170 0.69 -0.14 2.53
CA HIS A 170 1.36 -0.75 3.69
C HIS A 170 1.98 0.32 4.57
N MET A 171 1.72 0.25 5.88
CA MET A 171 2.29 1.12 6.90
C MET A 171 3.36 0.37 7.69
N GLY A 172 4.50 1.00 7.91
CA GLY A 172 5.63 0.43 8.63
C GLY A 172 6.61 -0.34 7.73
N GLY A 173 7.73 -0.76 8.33
CA GLY A 173 8.78 -1.49 7.60
C GLY A 173 8.32 -2.88 7.15
N PHE A 174 8.75 -3.28 5.97
CA PHE A 174 8.35 -4.55 5.36
C PHE A 174 9.49 -5.18 4.55
N ASP A 175 9.47 -6.51 4.44
CA ASP A 175 10.38 -7.23 3.54
C ASP A 175 9.77 -7.34 2.13
N TRP A 176 10.18 -6.43 1.26
CA TRP A 176 9.72 -6.34 -0.12
C TRP A 176 10.32 -7.40 -1.04
N SER A 177 11.36 -8.13 -0.60
CA SER A 177 12.02 -9.18 -1.39
C SER A 177 11.28 -10.53 -1.38
N ARG A 178 10.21 -10.65 -0.61
CA ARG A 178 9.42 -11.88 -0.44
C ARG A 178 8.86 -12.38 -1.77
N PRO A 179 8.79 -13.72 -1.98
CA PRO A 179 8.24 -14.29 -3.21
C PRO A 179 6.80 -13.89 -3.52
N ASP A 180 5.93 -13.85 -2.49
CA ASP A 180 4.52 -13.48 -2.64
C ASP A 180 4.33 -12.02 -3.10
N VAL A 181 5.21 -11.11 -2.67
CA VAL A 181 5.24 -9.72 -3.15
C VAL A 181 5.63 -9.66 -4.63
N LYS A 182 6.68 -10.39 -5.01
CA LYS A 182 7.17 -10.45 -6.39
C LYS A 182 6.11 -11.03 -7.31
N ASP A 183 5.45 -12.11 -6.90
CA ASP A 183 4.38 -12.75 -7.65
C ASP A 183 3.18 -11.82 -7.84
N ALA A 184 2.77 -11.11 -6.78
CA ALA A 184 1.67 -10.14 -6.84
C ALA A 184 2.02 -8.96 -7.77
N LEU A 185 3.25 -8.44 -7.70
CA LEU A 185 3.71 -7.37 -8.57
C LEU A 185 3.78 -7.83 -10.03
N GLN A 186 4.28 -9.04 -10.29
CA GLN A 186 4.33 -9.64 -11.63
C GLN A 186 2.92 -9.78 -12.21
N GLN A 187 1.97 -10.31 -11.44
CA GLN A 187 0.56 -10.41 -11.87
C GLN A 187 -0.03 -9.04 -12.23
N LEU A 188 0.27 -8.01 -11.44
CA LEU A 188 -0.17 -6.64 -11.70
C LEU A 188 0.45 -6.10 -13.01
N LEU A 189 1.71 -6.40 -13.27
CA LEU A 189 2.42 -6.02 -14.49
C LEU A 189 1.91 -6.79 -15.73
N ASP A 190 1.54 -8.06 -15.57
CA ASP A 190 1.01 -8.89 -16.66
C ASP A 190 -0.46 -8.60 -16.96
N SER A 191 -1.19 -8.04 -16.01
CA SER A 191 -2.58 -7.67 -16.19
C SER A 191 -2.69 -6.58 -17.28
N LYS A 192 -3.14 -6.99 -18.49
CA LYS A 192 -3.53 -6.06 -19.55
C LYS A 192 -4.84 -5.40 -19.16
N GLN A 193 -4.76 -4.44 -18.26
CA GLN A 193 -5.93 -3.61 -17.97
C GLN A 193 -6.06 -2.60 -19.11
N GLY A 194 -6.89 -3.00 -20.10
CA GLY A 194 -7.33 -2.12 -21.19
C GLY A 194 -8.21 -0.98 -20.66
#